data_f69c66defe62fac6b8f345db5497c6e1
#
_entry.id   f69c66defe62fac6b8f345db5497c6e1
#
_cell.length_a   1.000
_cell.length_b   1.000
_cell.length_c   1.000
_cell.angle_alpha   90.00
_cell.angle_beta   90.00
_cell.angle_gamma   90.00
#
_symmetry.space_group_name_H-M   'P 1'
#
loop_
_entity.id
_entity.type
_entity.pdbx_description
1 polymer ?
#
loop_
_entity_poly.entity_id
_entity_poly.type
_entity_poly.pdbx_seq_one_letter_code
_entity_poly.pdbx_strand_id
1 'polypeptide(L)'
;MTTSLQIDRNTGHVHVAGSLITPATTPEQLGAGFQVGDSRPVLVGEREVPCRSTRISLQEGRLGIDLSLRFEAEQLVSLFIELADPSIPTDSDDDFYASIPLREKLHQRWLSEQLGKLDGTLAHFPWGTAGVARDKSENVFIYLHNRNNSWVFGD
;
A
#
# COMPACT_ATOMS: atom_id res chain seq x y z
N MET A 1 18.09 3.88 15.35
CA MET A 1 17.80 3.90 13.91
C MET A 1 16.39 3.39 13.67
N THR A 2 15.57 4.18 13.10
CA THR A 2 14.21 3.78 12.79
C THR A 2 14.12 3.21 11.39
N THR A 3 13.48 2.07 11.28
CA THR A 3 13.12 1.54 9.97
C THR A 3 11.95 2.35 9.46
N SER A 4 12.15 3.08 8.39
CA SER A 4 11.10 3.91 7.84
C SER A 4 10.65 3.42 6.48
N LEU A 5 9.39 3.66 6.20
CA LEU A 5 8.81 3.50 4.88
C LEU A 5 8.80 4.89 4.24
N GLN A 6 9.43 5.03 3.09
CA GLN A 6 9.50 6.29 2.37
C GLN A 6 9.10 6.10 0.92
N ILE A 7 8.28 7.02 0.41
CA ILE A 7 7.83 7.02 -0.98
C ILE A 7 8.47 8.22 -1.67
N ASP A 8 9.16 7.97 -2.78
CA ASP A 8 9.72 9.04 -3.61
C ASP A 8 8.61 9.61 -4.48
N ARG A 9 8.29 10.87 -4.29
CA ARG A 9 7.24 11.56 -5.03
C ARG A 9 7.49 11.58 -6.54
N ASN A 10 8.75 11.67 -6.95
CA ASN A 10 9.11 11.86 -8.35
C ASN A 10 9.09 10.54 -9.14
N THR A 11 9.35 9.42 -8.48
CA THR A 11 9.50 8.12 -9.13
C THR A 11 8.44 7.11 -8.71
N GLY A 12 7.78 7.32 -7.56
CA GLY A 12 6.91 6.31 -6.96
C GLY A 12 7.66 5.15 -6.34
N HIS A 13 8.98 5.20 -6.31
CA HIS A 13 9.78 4.15 -5.67
C HIS A 13 9.59 4.17 -4.17
N VAL A 14 9.63 3.00 -3.55
CA VAL A 14 9.41 2.86 -2.10
C VAL A 14 10.67 2.28 -1.46
N HIS A 15 11.17 2.98 -0.45
CA HIS A 15 12.30 2.51 0.37
C HIS A 15 11.72 1.91 1.64
N VAL A 16 12.00 0.65 1.89
CA VAL A 16 11.49 -0.06 3.08
C VAL A 16 12.46 -1.16 3.49
N ALA A 17 12.80 -1.19 4.79
CA ALA A 17 13.63 -2.25 5.38
C ALA A 17 14.94 -2.52 4.60
N GLY A 18 15.58 -1.47 4.12
CA GLY A 18 16.81 -1.58 3.34
C GLY A 18 16.62 -2.00 1.89
N SER A 19 15.38 -2.19 1.45
CA SER A 19 15.06 -2.57 0.07
C SER A 19 14.50 -1.38 -0.69
N LEU A 20 14.85 -1.28 -1.97
CA LEU A 20 14.25 -0.34 -2.90
C LEU A 20 13.24 -1.08 -3.77
N ILE A 21 11.99 -0.65 -3.70
CA ILE A 21 10.91 -1.26 -4.45
C ILE A 21 10.54 -0.35 -5.62
N THR A 22 10.60 -0.89 -6.82
CA THR A 22 10.27 -0.20 -8.07
C THR A 22 9.28 -1.03 -8.88
N PRO A 23 8.68 -0.49 -9.95
CA PRO A 23 7.83 -1.30 -10.82
C PRO A 23 8.53 -2.52 -11.44
N ALA A 24 9.85 -2.53 -11.47
CA ALA A 24 10.63 -3.66 -11.98
C ALA A 24 10.99 -4.70 -10.91
N THR A 25 10.64 -4.45 -9.65
CA THR A 25 10.93 -5.38 -8.55
C THR A 25 10.14 -6.68 -8.72
N THR A 26 10.82 -7.81 -8.55
CA THR A 26 10.18 -9.14 -8.55
C THR A 26 10.11 -9.68 -7.13
N PRO A 27 9.24 -10.68 -6.86
CA PRO A 27 9.15 -11.25 -5.51
C PRO A 27 10.48 -11.79 -4.99
N GLU A 28 11.32 -12.34 -5.86
CA GLU A 28 12.59 -12.93 -5.48
C GLU A 28 13.62 -11.89 -5.02
N GLN A 29 13.44 -10.65 -5.40
CA GLN A 29 14.36 -9.56 -5.03
C GLN A 29 14.09 -8.96 -3.66
N LEU A 30 13.00 -9.37 -3.01
CA LEU A 30 12.62 -8.83 -1.71
C LEU A 30 13.46 -9.44 -0.60
N GLY A 31 13.78 -8.62 0.41
CA GLY A 31 14.58 -9.04 1.55
C GLY A 31 13.87 -10.02 2.47
N ALA A 32 14.62 -10.54 3.44
CA ALA A 32 14.17 -11.61 4.33
C ALA A 32 13.00 -11.19 5.25
N GLY A 33 12.78 -9.90 5.43
CA GLY A 33 11.66 -9.40 6.25
C GLY A 33 10.30 -9.52 5.58
N PHE A 34 10.25 -9.81 4.30
CA PHE A 34 9.00 -9.94 3.55
C PHE A 34 8.47 -11.37 3.60
N GLN A 35 7.17 -11.50 3.85
CA GLN A 35 6.47 -12.78 3.75
C GLN A 35 5.88 -12.87 2.35
N VAL A 36 6.33 -13.87 1.58
CA VAL A 36 5.89 -14.06 0.19
C VAL A 36 4.79 -15.13 0.18
N GLY A 37 3.61 -14.75 -0.31
CA GLY A 37 2.49 -15.67 -0.44
C GLY A 37 2.58 -16.53 -1.69
N ASP A 38 1.73 -17.55 -1.74
CA ASP A 38 1.66 -18.44 -2.89
C ASP A 38 0.99 -17.76 -4.08
N SER A 39 1.42 -18.13 -5.28
CA SER A 39 0.79 -17.67 -6.50
C SER A 39 -0.57 -18.36 -6.68
N ARG A 40 -1.60 -17.57 -6.96
CA ARG A 40 -2.97 -18.07 -7.18
C ARG A 40 -3.55 -17.45 -8.43
N PRO A 41 -4.34 -18.20 -9.21
CA PRO A 41 -5.02 -17.61 -10.37
C PRO A 41 -6.14 -16.67 -9.91
N VAL A 42 -6.17 -15.48 -10.50
CA VAL A 42 -7.18 -14.46 -10.23
C VAL A 42 -7.66 -13.92 -11.57
N LEU A 43 -8.96 -13.65 -11.66
CA LEU A 43 -9.51 -12.99 -12.85
C LEU A 43 -9.14 -11.52 -12.81
N VAL A 44 -8.39 -11.09 -13.83
CA VAL A 44 -8.07 -9.68 -14.05
C VAL A 44 -8.69 -9.30 -15.39
N GLY A 45 -9.81 -8.56 -15.31
CA GLY A 45 -10.65 -8.38 -16.47
C GLY A 45 -11.26 -9.72 -16.89
N GLU A 46 -11.04 -10.17 -18.12
CA GLU A 46 -11.51 -11.45 -18.65
C GLU A 46 -10.44 -12.54 -18.66
N ARG A 47 -9.23 -12.23 -18.16
CA ARG A 47 -8.11 -13.16 -18.17
C ARG A 47 -7.82 -13.69 -16.77
N GLU A 48 -7.44 -14.95 -16.69
CA GLU A 48 -6.92 -15.54 -15.47
C GLU A 48 -5.42 -15.28 -15.40
N VAL A 49 -4.98 -14.63 -14.32
CA VAL A 49 -3.59 -14.20 -14.14
C VAL A 49 -3.07 -14.77 -12.84
N PRO A 50 -1.85 -15.34 -12.82
CA PRO A 50 -1.26 -15.76 -11.55
C PRO A 50 -0.91 -14.53 -10.72
N CYS A 51 -1.47 -14.45 -9.51
CA CYS A 51 -1.26 -13.33 -8.60
C CYS A 51 -0.69 -13.82 -7.29
N ARG A 52 0.19 -13.02 -6.70
CA ARG A 52 0.66 -13.24 -5.33
C ARG A 52 0.83 -11.92 -4.62
N SER A 53 0.78 -11.99 -3.29
CA SER A 53 1.01 -10.84 -2.44
C SER A 53 2.21 -11.11 -1.54
N THR A 54 2.97 -10.08 -1.25
CA THR A 54 4.02 -10.12 -0.24
C THR A 54 3.71 -9.10 0.82
N ARG A 55 4.12 -9.34 2.05
CA ARG A 55 3.81 -8.46 3.18
C ARG A 55 5.02 -8.25 4.06
N ILE A 56 5.10 -7.05 4.63
CA ILE A 56 6.04 -6.74 5.70
C ILE A 56 5.33 -5.83 6.71
N SER A 57 5.57 -6.08 7.99
CA SER A 57 5.05 -5.25 9.08
C SER A 57 6.20 -4.48 9.70
N LEU A 58 6.01 -3.20 9.90
CA LEU A 58 7.02 -2.28 10.41
C LEU A 58 6.46 -1.51 11.60
N GLN A 59 7.37 -0.91 12.36
CA GLN A 59 7.01 -0.04 13.47
C GLN A 59 7.83 1.24 13.37
N GLU A 60 7.16 2.38 13.31
CA GLU A 60 7.79 3.71 13.36
C GLU A 60 7.30 4.43 14.62
N GLY A 61 8.11 4.44 15.67
CA GLY A 61 7.65 4.94 16.96
C GLY A 61 6.46 4.13 17.44
N ARG A 62 5.30 4.77 17.61
CA ARG A 62 4.07 4.11 18.04
C ARG A 62 3.19 3.68 16.88
N LEU A 63 3.55 4.06 15.66
CA LEU A 63 2.76 3.76 14.47
C LEU A 63 3.13 2.39 13.91
N GLY A 64 2.13 1.50 13.79
CA GLY A 64 2.29 0.24 13.08
C GLY A 64 2.04 0.45 11.60
N ILE A 65 2.84 -0.18 10.75
CA ILE A 65 2.72 -0.05 9.31
C ILE A 65 2.72 -1.45 8.70
N ASP A 66 1.64 -1.80 8.00
CA ASP A 66 1.58 -3.02 7.20
C ASP A 66 1.64 -2.64 5.73
N LEU A 67 2.66 -3.14 5.05
CA LEU A 67 2.85 -2.94 3.62
C LEU A 67 2.59 -4.26 2.90
N SER A 68 1.72 -4.22 1.90
CA SER A 68 1.45 -5.35 1.01
C SER A 68 1.79 -4.95 -0.42
N LEU A 69 2.45 -5.86 -1.13
CA LEU A 69 2.76 -5.70 -2.54
C LEU A 69 1.97 -6.73 -3.34
N ARG A 70 1.27 -6.29 -4.37
CA ARG A 70 0.53 -7.18 -5.25
C ARG A 70 1.27 -7.37 -6.56
N PHE A 71 1.56 -8.62 -6.87
CA PHE A 71 2.19 -9.02 -8.13
C PHE A 71 1.18 -9.75 -9.01
N GLU A 72 1.12 -9.37 -10.27
CA GLU A 72 0.32 -10.05 -11.29
C GLU A 72 1.27 -10.53 -12.39
N ALA A 73 1.27 -11.82 -12.67
CA ALA A 73 2.24 -12.45 -13.58
C ALA A 73 3.68 -12.06 -13.23
N GLU A 74 3.99 -12.03 -11.94
CA GLU A 74 5.29 -11.68 -11.34
C GLU A 74 5.72 -10.23 -11.55
N GLN A 75 4.80 -9.37 -12.02
CA GLN A 75 5.02 -7.93 -12.12
C GLN A 75 4.36 -7.21 -10.96
N LEU A 76 5.06 -6.29 -10.33
CA LEU A 76 4.48 -5.45 -9.29
C LEU A 76 3.50 -4.46 -9.91
N VAL A 77 2.25 -4.50 -9.47
CA VAL A 77 1.20 -3.64 -9.98
C VAL A 77 0.68 -2.64 -8.95
N SER A 78 0.68 -3.02 -7.68
CA SER A 78 0.13 -2.17 -6.62
C SER A 78 0.82 -2.40 -5.29
N LEU A 79 0.81 -1.35 -4.46
CA LEU A 79 1.22 -1.42 -3.07
C LEU A 79 0.06 -0.93 -2.22
N PHE A 80 -0.13 -1.55 -1.05
CA PHE A 80 -1.15 -1.16 -0.10
C PHE A 80 -0.51 -0.96 1.26
N ILE A 81 -0.85 0.15 1.92
CA ILE A 81 -0.28 0.50 3.21
C ILE A 81 -1.43 0.70 4.20
N GLU A 82 -1.38 -0.02 5.30
CA GLU A 82 -2.35 0.11 6.38
C GLU A 82 -1.62 0.58 7.62
N LEU A 83 -2.10 1.68 8.21
CA LEU A 83 -1.50 2.31 9.38
C LEU A 83 -2.35 2.03 10.62
N ALA A 84 -1.69 1.71 11.72
CA ALA A 84 -2.34 1.48 13.00
C ALA A 84 -1.72 2.38 14.06
N ASP A 85 -2.53 3.28 14.61
CA ASP A 85 -2.15 4.16 15.70
C ASP A 85 -2.83 3.66 16.98
N PRO A 86 -2.08 3.23 18.01
CA PRO A 86 -2.69 2.71 19.22
C PRO A 86 -3.54 3.73 19.99
N SER A 87 -3.39 5.03 19.71
CA SER A 87 -4.24 6.05 20.33
C SER A 87 -5.65 6.11 19.73
N ILE A 88 -5.89 5.43 18.62
CA ILE A 88 -7.22 5.35 17.99
C ILE A 88 -7.86 4.03 18.39
N PRO A 89 -8.91 4.03 19.25
CA PRO A 89 -9.52 2.78 19.71
C PRO A 89 -10.34 2.11 18.61
N THR A 90 -10.16 0.79 18.48
CA THR A 90 -10.85 -0.03 17.48
C THR A 90 -11.31 -1.38 18.05
N ASP A 91 -11.26 -1.55 19.37
CA ASP A 91 -11.46 -2.85 20.01
C ASP A 91 -12.92 -3.32 20.05
N SER A 92 -13.87 -2.38 20.03
CA SER A 92 -15.29 -2.70 19.96
C SER A 92 -15.85 -2.30 18.60
N ASP A 93 -17.02 -2.84 18.23
CA ASP A 93 -17.67 -2.45 16.98
C ASP A 93 -17.98 -0.95 16.96
N ASP A 94 -18.47 -0.40 18.08
CA ASP A 94 -18.78 1.01 18.19
C ASP A 94 -17.52 1.86 18.01
N ASP A 95 -16.42 1.50 18.67
CA ASP A 95 -15.14 2.20 18.54
C ASP A 95 -14.61 2.08 17.12
N PHE A 96 -14.72 0.89 16.52
CA PHE A 96 -14.22 0.66 15.17
C PHE A 96 -14.91 1.59 14.17
N TYR A 97 -16.25 1.66 14.19
CA TYR A 97 -16.98 2.52 13.28
C TYR A 97 -16.79 4.00 13.60
N ALA A 98 -16.71 4.36 14.87
CA ALA A 98 -16.45 5.73 15.28
C ALA A 98 -15.05 6.21 14.88
N SER A 99 -14.10 5.30 14.73
CA SER A 99 -12.72 5.62 14.37
C SER A 99 -12.51 5.89 12.89
N ILE A 100 -13.49 5.60 12.01
CA ILE A 100 -13.33 5.74 10.57
C ILE A 100 -12.80 7.12 10.16
N PRO A 101 -13.40 8.25 10.59
CA PRO A 101 -12.86 9.55 10.20
C PRO A 101 -11.45 9.79 10.71
N LEU A 102 -11.11 9.30 11.90
CA LEU A 102 -9.77 9.44 12.46
C LEU A 102 -8.75 8.63 11.67
N ARG A 103 -9.11 7.40 11.29
CA ARG A 103 -8.24 6.53 10.48
C ARG A 103 -8.04 7.11 9.09
N GLU A 104 -9.09 7.63 8.47
CA GLU A 104 -8.96 8.29 7.16
C GLU A 104 -8.02 9.49 7.25
N LYS A 105 -8.17 10.31 8.28
CA LYS A 105 -7.33 11.49 8.49
C LYS A 105 -5.87 11.10 8.72
N LEU A 106 -5.63 10.05 9.49
CA LEU A 106 -4.29 9.53 9.74
C LEU A 106 -3.60 9.12 8.42
N HIS A 107 -4.31 8.34 7.60
CA HIS A 107 -3.77 7.87 6.33
C HIS A 107 -3.53 9.01 5.34
N GLN A 108 -4.47 9.96 5.25
CA GLN A 108 -4.32 11.12 4.38
C GLN A 108 -3.14 11.99 4.79
N ARG A 109 -2.98 12.23 6.09
CA ARG A 109 -1.85 13.01 6.60
C ARG A 109 -0.53 12.33 6.29
N TRP A 110 -0.44 11.04 6.58
CA TRP A 110 0.78 10.27 6.32
C TRP A 110 1.14 10.31 4.83
N LEU A 111 0.18 10.08 3.96
CA LEU A 111 0.41 10.10 2.52
C LEU A 111 0.82 11.49 2.04
N SER A 112 0.22 12.54 2.58
CA SER A 112 0.58 13.92 2.24
C SER A 112 2.00 14.27 2.67
N GLU A 113 2.46 13.73 3.78
CA GLU A 113 3.85 13.91 4.22
C GLU A 113 4.83 13.25 3.25
N GLN A 114 4.43 12.16 2.61
CA GLN A 114 5.27 11.46 1.64
C GLN A 114 5.23 12.12 0.25
N LEU A 115 4.06 12.48 -0.23
CA LEU A 115 3.84 12.89 -1.62
C LEU A 115 3.55 14.39 -1.79
N GLY A 116 3.49 15.13 -0.69
CA GLY A 116 3.06 16.51 -0.71
C GLY A 116 1.54 16.63 -0.64
N LYS A 117 1.03 17.86 -0.61
CA LYS A 117 -0.40 18.10 -0.48
C LYS A 117 -1.17 17.47 -1.63
N LEU A 118 -2.18 16.66 -1.29
CA LEU A 118 -3.03 15.98 -2.26
C LEU A 118 -4.31 16.79 -2.49
N ASP A 119 -4.78 16.78 -3.74
CA ASP A 119 -6.08 17.34 -4.09
C ASP A 119 -7.13 16.22 -3.93
N GLY A 120 -7.86 16.23 -2.82
CA GLY A 120 -8.83 15.19 -2.50
C GLY A 120 -8.16 13.91 -2.00
N THR A 121 -8.78 12.75 -2.28
CA THR A 121 -8.32 11.45 -1.79
C THR A 121 -7.50 10.66 -2.80
N LEU A 122 -7.34 11.20 -4.01
CA LEU A 122 -6.64 10.56 -5.11
C LEU A 122 -5.70 11.56 -5.77
N ALA A 123 -4.47 11.14 -6.01
CA ALA A 123 -3.50 11.95 -6.75
C ALA A 123 -2.95 11.17 -7.93
N HIS A 124 -2.69 11.89 -9.02
CA HIS A 124 -2.12 11.33 -10.25
C HIS A 124 -0.69 11.82 -10.40
N PHE A 125 0.20 10.90 -10.78
CA PHE A 125 1.62 11.16 -11.00
C PHE A 125 2.02 10.51 -12.33
N PRO A 126 3.16 10.92 -12.92
CA PRO A 126 3.66 10.24 -14.14
C PRO A 126 3.89 8.74 -13.93
N TRP A 127 4.25 8.33 -12.72
CA TRP A 127 4.52 6.91 -12.41
C TRP A 127 3.26 6.11 -12.04
N GLY A 128 2.13 6.76 -11.78
CA GLY A 128 0.92 6.05 -11.36
C GLY A 128 -0.03 6.91 -10.57
N THR A 129 -0.83 6.26 -9.73
CA THR A 129 -1.80 6.93 -8.84
C THR A 129 -1.59 6.52 -7.39
N ALA A 130 -1.96 7.40 -6.47
CA ALA A 130 -1.94 7.12 -5.04
C ALA A 130 -3.16 7.75 -4.38
N GLY A 131 -3.65 7.13 -3.34
CA GLY A 131 -4.80 7.67 -2.61
C GLY A 131 -5.11 6.88 -1.36
N VAL A 132 -6.18 7.29 -0.69
CA VAL A 132 -6.72 6.64 0.51
C VAL A 132 -8.10 6.10 0.18
N ALA A 133 -8.37 4.87 0.58
CA ALA A 133 -9.65 4.22 0.31
C ALA A 133 -10.11 3.40 1.51
N ARG A 134 -11.33 2.90 1.45
CA ARG A 134 -11.88 1.96 2.41
C ARG A 134 -12.35 0.71 1.68
N ASP A 135 -12.18 -0.46 2.29
CA ASP A 135 -12.72 -1.69 1.76
C ASP A 135 -14.15 -1.94 2.27
N LYS A 136 -14.73 -3.09 1.90
CA LYS A 136 -16.09 -3.45 2.31
C LYS A 136 -16.24 -3.67 3.81
N SER A 137 -15.15 -3.94 4.49
CA SER A 137 -15.12 -4.11 5.95
C SER A 137 -14.75 -2.84 6.70
N GLU A 138 -14.74 -1.70 6.00
CA GLU A 138 -14.42 -0.37 6.53
C GLU A 138 -12.98 -0.24 7.02
N ASN A 139 -12.07 -1.07 6.52
CA ASN A 139 -10.64 -0.88 6.75
C ASN A 139 -10.15 0.24 5.84
N VAL A 140 -9.41 1.17 6.42
CA VAL A 140 -8.82 2.30 5.69
C VAL A 140 -7.42 1.91 5.28
N PHE A 141 -7.05 2.21 4.05
CA PHE A 141 -5.72 1.91 3.54
C PHE A 141 -5.29 2.93 2.50
N ILE A 142 -3.97 3.00 2.30
CA ILE A 142 -3.35 3.77 1.22
C ILE A 142 -3.06 2.79 0.08
N TYR A 143 -3.30 3.22 -1.14
CA TYR A 143 -2.92 2.43 -2.31
C TYR A 143 -2.00 3.25 -3.22
N LEU A 144 -1.08 2.54 -3.87
CA LEU A 144 -0.27 3.07 -4.97
C LEU A 144 -0.41 2.07 -6.12
N HIS A 145 -0.87 2.55 -7.26
CA HIS A 145 -0.95 1.75 -8.48
C HIS A 145 0.07 2.27 -9.47
N ASN A 146 1.00 1.42 -9.89
CA ASN A 146 1.98 1.81 -10.90
C ASN A 146 1.46 1.53 -12.32
N ARG A 147 2.23 1.88 -13.33
CA ARG A 147 1.80 1.76 -14.72
C ARG A 147 1.68 0.32 -15.22
N ASN A 148 2.19 -0.66 -14.47
CA ASN A 148 2.00 -2.07 -14.78
C ASN A 148 0.57 -2.54 -14.50
N ASN A 149 -0.19 -1.77 -13.76
CA ASN A 149 -1.56 -2.14 -13.38
C ASN A 149 -2.51 -1.90 -14.56
N SER A 150 -2.78 -2.95 -15.33
CA SER A 150 -3.64 -2.86 -16.52
C SER A 150 -5.11 -2.59 -16.18
N TRP A 151 -5.54 -2.96 -14.96
CA TRP A 151 -6.89 -2.69 -14.50
C TRP A 151 -7.15 -1.18 -14.37
N VAL A 152 -6.13 -0.43 -13.92
CA VAL A 152 -6.23 1.02 -13.73
C VAL A 152 -5.86 1.80 -14.99
N PHE A 153 -4.82 1.38 -15.70
CA PHE A 153 -4.25 2.15 -16.80
C PHE A 153 -4.52 1.56 -18.19
N GLY A 154 -5.10 0.35 -18.24
CA GLY A 154 -5.26 -0.36 -19.50
C GLY A 154 -3.97 -1.03 -19.96
N ASP A 155 -4.00 -1.65 -21.09
CA ASP A 155 -2.83 -2.32 -21.69
C ASP A 155 -1.96 -1.35 -22.48
#